data_f60979e6d0d043c6f0bc35064f7966c5
#
_entry.id   f60979e6d0d043c6f0bc35064f7966c5
#
_cell.length_a   1.000
_cell.length_b   1.000
_cell.length_c   1.000
_cell.angle_alpha   90.00
_cell.angle_beta   90.00
_cell.angle_gamma   90.00
#
_symmetry.space_group_name_H-M   'P 1'
#
loop_
_entity.id
_entity.type
_entity.pdbx_description
1 polymer ?
#
loop_
_entity_poly.entity_id
_entity_poly.type
_entity_poly.pdbx_seq_one_letter_code
_entity_poly.pdbx_strand_id
1 'polypeptide(L)'
;MKKVLVASAIALFAGMNAQETETVGFNMGDTFITGAVGFNSQTTGDVKSNTFTIAPSVGYFVTSNVALGARVGYINSTDKNTVANVELSNEVNTFAIGAFGRYYWMPASRFSIFGELAANYANAKNTVKAGSISTDSKANGFNIALAPGINYFLSPNFALEATLGIVNYSSVKPDVDGAIATDNFGIGLDLNNISLGLVYKF
;
A
#
# COMPACT_ATOMS: atom_id res chain seq x y z
N MET A 1 -4.30 -19.20 15.96
CA MET A 1 -5.32 -18.19 16.28
C MET A 1 -5.08 -16.82 15.63
N LYS A 2 -4.09 -16.63 14.72
CA LYS A 2 -3.81 -15.32 14.06
C LYS A 2 -4.47 -15.14 12.67
N LYS A 3 -5.17 -16.15 12.15
CA LYS A 3 -5.80 -16.11 10.81
C LYS A 3 -7.27 -15.64 10.80
N VAL A 4 -7.88 -15.42 11.96
CA VAL A 4 -9.30 -15.09 12.10
C VAL A 4 -9.56 -13.58 12.11
N LEU A 5 -8.57 -12.76 12.44
CA LEU A 5 -8.75 -11.30 12.60
C LEU A 5 -8.92 -10.53 11.27
N VAL A 6 -8.36 -11.02 10.17
CA VAL A 6 -8.50 -10.34 8.85
C VAL A 6 -9.88 -10.61 8.24
N ALA A 7 -10.41 -11.81 8.42
CA ALA A 7 -11.74 -12.18 7.93
C ALA A 7 -12.87 -11.46 8.68
N SER A 8 -12.69 -11.17 9.98
CA SER A 8 -13.70 -10.49 10.81
C SER A 8 -13.77 -8.98 10.52
N ALA A 9 -12.69 -8.33 10.09
CA ALA A 9 -12.73 -6.93 9.69
C ALA A 9 -13.55 -6.72 8.39
N ILE A 10 -13.48 -7.65 7.45
CA ILE A 10 -14.26 -7.60 6.19
C ILE A 10 -15.75 -7.88 6.46
N ALA A 11 -16.08 -8.76 7.41
CA ALA A 11 -17.47 -9.11 7.73
C ALA A 11 -18.26 -8.00 8.46
N LEU A 12 -17.57 -7.10 9.19
CA LEU A 12 -18.22 -5.99 9.89
C LEU A 12 -18.75 -4.91 8.94
N PHE A 13 -18.20 -4.79 7.72
CA PHE A 13 -18.63 -3.81 6.73
C PHE A 13 -19.73 -4.33 5.78
N ALA A 14 -20.00 -5.62 5.75
CA ALA A 14 -21.00 -6.24 4.86
C ALA A 14 -22.46 -5.98 5.29
N GLY A 15 -22.70 -5.42 6.47
CA GLY A 15 -24.03 -5.23 7.06
C GLY A 15 -24.67 -3.85 6.85
N MET A 16 -24.03 -2.92 6.14
CA MET A 16 -24.50 -1.52 6.03
C MET A 16 -25.27 -1.19 4.75
N ASN A 17 -25.81 -2.19 4.05
CA ASN A 17 -26.62 -1.94 2.84
C ASN A 17 -28.07 -1.62 3.19
N ALA A 18 -28.41 -0.33 3.30
CA ALA A 18 -29.77 0.16 3.13
C ALA A 18 -30.06 0.31 1.62
N GLN A 19 -31.24 -0.12 1.20
CA GLN A 19 -31.74 -0.09 -0.18
C GLN A 19 -31.66 1.32 -0.79
N GLU A 20 -30.61 1.61 -1.54
CA GLU A 20 -30.58 2.73 -2.47
C GLU A 20 -30.40 2.21 -3.90
N THR A 21 -30.98 2.93 -4.86
CA THR A 21 -30.83 2.65 -6.29
C THR A 21 -29.34 2.63 -6.60
N GLU A 22 -28.77 1.46 -6.92
CA GLU A 22 -27.35 1.25 -7.15
C GLU A 22 -26.86 2.10 -8.32
N THR A 23 -26.32 3.29 -8.02
CA THR A 23 -25.72 4.17 -9.01
C THR A 23 -24.28 3.75 -9.28
N VAL A 24 -23.88 3.68 -10.55
CA VAL A 24 -22.50 3.46 -10.95
C VAL A 24 -21.69 4.71 -10.62
N GLY A 25 -20.49 4.54 -10.04
CA GLY A 25 -19.65 5.64 -9.58
C GLY A 25 -19.75 5.86 -8.07
N PHE A 26 -19.17 6.96 -7.61
CA PHE A 26 -19.16 7.36 -6.20
C PHE A 26 -20.09 8.54 -5.96
N ASN A 27 -20.71 8.57 -4.78
CA ASN A 27 -21.50 9.66 -4.28
C ASN A 27 -20.99 10.13 -2.91
N MET A 28 -21.42 11.30 -2.47
CA MET A 28 -21.17 11.75 -1.10
C MET A 28 -21.79 10.75 -0.09
N GLY A 29 -21.02 10.38 0.90
CA GLY A 29 -21.39 9.38 1.90
C GLY A 29 -20.94 7.96 1.59
N ASP A 30 -20.52 7.66 0.35
CA ASP A 30 -20.01 6.34 -0.01
C ASP A 30 -18.74 6.00 0.76
N THR A 31 -18.66 4.75 1.21
CA THR A 31 -17.46 4.15 1.78
C THR A 31 -16.89 3.16 0.77
N PHE A 32 -15.58 3.12 0.63
CA PHE A 32 -14.92 2.14 -0.22
C PHE A 32 -13.69 1.53 0.43
N ILE A 33 -13.40 0.30 0.05
CA ILE A 33 -12.14 -0.37 0.36
C ILE A 33 -11.37 -0.51 -0.94
N THR A 34 -10.07 -0.23 -0.88
CA THR A 34 -9.11 -0.50 -1.94
C THR A 34 -7.83 -1.01 -1.32
N GLY A 35 -6.87 -1.40 -2.12
CA GLY A 35 -5.56 -1.80 -1.63
C GLY A 35 -4.83 -2.71 -2.61
N ALA A 36 -3.60 -3.06 -2.22
CA ALA A 36 -2.74 -3.93 -2.99
C ALA A 36 -2.45 -5.22 -2.22
N VAL A 37 -2.44 -6.33 -2.94
CA VAL A 37 -1.87 -7.61 -2.50
C VAL A 37 -0.91 -8.06 -3.59
N GLY A 38 0.33 -8.37 -3.21
CA GLY A 38 1.35 -8.75 -4.16
C GLY A 38 2.25 -9.85 -3.62
N PHE A 39 2.70 -10.72 -4.52
CA PHE A 39 3.75 -11.68 -4.27
C PHE A 39 4.69 -11.68 -5.48
N ASN A 40 5.98 -11.49 -5.21
CA ASN A 40 7.03 -11.61 -6.20
C ASN A 40 8.05 -12.63 -5.72
N SER A 41 8.49 -13.51 -6.61
CA SER A 41 9.56 -14.48 -6.34
C SER A 41 10.49 -14.52 -7.55
N GLN A 42 11.77 -14.29 -7.29
CA GLN A 42 12.82 -14.35 -8.31
C GLN A 42 13.93 -15.30 -7.83
N THR A 43 14.41 -16.14 -8.73
CA THR A 43 15.55 -17.04 -8.48
C THR A 43 16.55 -16.88 -9.62
N THR A 44 17.81 -16.62 -9.27
CA THR A 44 18.92 -16.51 -10.23
C THR A 44 20.14 -17.25 -9.66
N GLY A 45 20.35 -18.48 -10.12
CA GLY A 45 21.37 -19.37 -9.53
C GLY A 45 21.03 -19.67 -8.06
N ASP A 46 21.98 -19.37 -7.17
CA ASP A 46 21.82 -19.58 -5.72
C ASP A 46 21.17 -18.38 -5.00
N VAL A 47 20.88 -17.30 -5.73
CA VAL A 47 20.20 -16.11 -5.17
C VAL A 47 18.70 -16.24 -5.33
N LYS A 48 17.97 -16.12 -4.21
CA LYS A 48 16.49 -16.12 -4.16
C LYS A 48 16.01 -14.84 -3.50
N SER A 49 15.10 -14.13 -4.16
CA SER A 49 14.42 -12.94 -3.65
C SER A 49 12.91 -13.18 -3.64
N ASN A 50 12.28 -13.00 -2.49
CA ASN A 50 10.84 -13.11 -2.34
C ASN A 50 10.30 -11.85 -1.67
N THR A 51 9.23 -11.30 -2.21
CA THR A 51 8.54 -10.15 -1.60
C THR A 51 7.05 -10.46 -1.51
N PHE A 52 6.49 -10.27 -0.33
CA PHE A 52 5.05 -10.29 -0.07
C PHE A 52 4.59 -8.91 0.38
N THR A 53 3.50 -8.42 -0.21
CA THR A 53 2.90 -7.13 0.12
C THR A 53 1.41 -7.29 0.36
N ILE A 54 0.91 -6.66 1.42
CA ILE A 54 -0.52 -6.45 1.66
C ILE A 54 -0.73 -5.03 2.19
N ALA A 55 -1.57 -4.24 1.53
CA ALA A 55 -1.78 -2.83 1.86
C ALA A 55 -3.24 -2.42 1.66
N PRO A 56 -4.16 -2.83 2.56
CA PRO A 56 -5.55 -2.39 2.51
C PRO A 56 -5.70 -0.91 2.89
N SER A 57 -6.69 -0.28 2.29
CA SER A 57 -7.07 1.11 2.52
C SER A 57 -8.58 1.22 2.58
N VAL A 58 -9.09 2.13 3.41
CA VAL A 58 -10.49 2.50 3.48
C VAL A 58 -10.64 3.98 3.23
N GLY A 59 -11.63 4.37 2.41
CA GLY A 59 -11.94 5.76 2.11
C GLY A 59 -13.42 6.04 2.28
N TYR A 60 -13.73 7.31 2.56
CA TYR A 60 -15.08 7.83 2.74
C TYR A 60 -15.23 9.15 1.98
N PHE A 61 -16.29 9.28 1.20
CA PHE A 61 -16.61 10.51 0.48
C PHE A 61 -17.24 11.56 1.41
N VAL A 62 -16.43 12.52 1.84
CA VAL A 62 -16.85 13.64 2.70
C VAL A 62 -17.64 14.71 1.94
N THR A 63 -17.42 14.78 0.62
CA THR A 63 -18.22 15.58 -0.32
C THR A 63 -18.47 14.76 -1.59
N SER A 64 -19.19 15.32 -2.56
CA SER A 64 -19.38 14.66 -3.86
C SER A 64 -18.06 14.38 -4.61
N ASN A 65 -17.00 15.16 -4.38
CA ASN A 65 -15.74 15.07 -5.13
C ASN A 65 -14.52 14.73 -4.27
N VAL A 66 -14.65 14.78 -2.93
CA VAL A 66 -13.51 14.58 -2.02
C VAL A 66 -13.73 13.35 -1.16
N ALA A 67 -12.77 12.44 -1.20
CA ALA A 67 -12.69 11.32 -0.28
C ALA A 67 -11.46 11.47 0.63
N LEU A 68 -11.64 11.13 1.90
CA LEU A 68 -10.57 10.99 2.89
C LEU A 68 -10.47 9.54 3.32
N GLY A 69 -9.26 9.08 3.63
CA GLY A 69 -9.08 7.68 3.99
C GLY A 69 -7.83 7.41 4.79
N ALA A 70 -7.75 6.17 5.25
CA ALA A 70 -6.62 5.61 5.96
C ALA A 70 -6.14 4.33 5.28
N ARG A 71 -4.87 3.99 5.50
CA ARG A 71 -4.27 2.76 4.98
C ARG A 71 -3.34 2.14 6.01
N VAL A 72 -3.22 0.84 5.93
CA VAL A 72 -2.20 0.07 6.64
C VAL A 72 -1.47 -0.80 5.61
N GLY A 73 -0.19 -1.06 5.85
CA GLY A 73 0.61 -1.86 4.93
C GLY A 73 1.55 -2.77 5.68
N TYR A 74 1.79 -3.94 5.11
CA TYR A 74 2.83 -4.85 5.55
C TYR A 74 3.56 -5.39 4.33
N ILE A 75 4.89 -5.27 4.35
CA ILE A 75 5.79 -5.78 3.33
C ILE A 75 6.81 -6.67 4.01
N ASN A 76 6.96 -7.89 3.52
CA ASN A 76 8.05 -8.79 3.87
C ASN A 76 8.89 -9.05 2.62
N SER A 77 10.17 -8.72 2.69
CA SER A 77 11.15 -9.03 1.64
C SER A 77 12.23 -9.92 2.22
N THR A 78 12.52 -11.02 1.54
CA THR A 78 13.55 -11.98 1.95
C THR A 78 14.48 -12.26 0.78
N ASP A 79 15.74 -11.92 0.95
CA ASP A 79 16.82 -12.25 0.02
C ASP A 79 17.71 -13.33 0.65
N LYS A 80 17.95 -14.40 -0.10
CA LYS A 80 18.83 -15.51 0.30
C LYS A 80 19.89 -15.75 -0.74
N ASN A 81 21.10 -16.04 -0.28
CA ASN A 81 22.22 -16.43 -1.12
C ASN A 81 23.06 -17.48 -0.39
N THR A 82 23.63 -18.44 -1.11
CA THR A 82 24.55 -19.43 -0.55
C THR A 82 25.95 -19.18 -1.09
N VAL A 83 26.87 -18.87 -0.21
CA VAL A 83 28.30 -18.66 -0.53
C VAL A 83 29.15 -19.61 0.28
N ALA A 84 29.97 -20.42 -0.40
CA ALA A 84 30.85 -21.41 0.25
C ALA A 84 30.15 -22.28 1.30
N ASN A 85 28.95 -22.80 0.98
CA ASN A 85 28.08 -23.60 1.85
C ASN A 85 27.55 -22.86 3.10
N VAL A 86 27.67 -21.54 3.15
CA VAL A 86 27.05 -20.71 4.20
C VAL A 86 25.82 -20.01 3.61
N GLU A 87 24.65 -20.23 4.20
CA GLU A 87 23.44 -19.47 3.83
C GLU A 87 23.50 -18.07 4.42
N LEU A 88 23.43 -17.08 3.54
CA LEU A 88 23.25 -15.67 3.87
C LEU A 88 21.79 -15.31 3.60
N SER A 89 21.12 -14.71 4.58
CA SER A 89 19.74 -14.28 4.46
C SER A 89 19.59 -12.85 4.96
N ASN A 90 18.90 -12.03 4.17
CA ASN A 90 18.50 -10.67 4.53
C ASN A 90 16.96 -10.60 4.50
N GLU A 91 16.35 -10.38 5.64
CA GLU A 91 14.89 -10.31 5.79
C GLU A 91 14.50 -8.91 6.27
N VAL A 92 13.67 -8.21 5.48
CA VAL A 92 13.13 -6.90 5.81
C VAL A 92 11.62 -7.01 6.00
N ASN A 93 11.17 -6.68 7.21
CA ASN A 93 9.75 -6.59 7.57
C ASN A 93 9.40 -5.11 7.77
N THR A 94 8.49 -4.59 6.94
CA THR A 94 8.03 -3.21 7.02
C THR A 94 6.55 -3.17 7.37
N PHE A 95 6.19 -2.44 8.41
CA PHE A 95 4.83 -2.08 8.74
C PHE A 95 4.62 -0.59 8.49
N ALA A 96 3.52 -0.24 7.83
CA ALA A 96 3.19 1.14 7.50
C ALA A 96 1.75 1.46 7.93
N ILE A 97 1.54 2.72 8.32
CA ILE A 97 0.22 3.32 8.53
C ILE A 97 0.20 4.70 7.89
N GLY A 98 -0.92 5.08 7.32
CA GLY A 98 -1.02 6.36 6.64
C GLY A 98 -2.45 6.84 6.46
N ALA A 99 -2.54 8.08 5.97
CA ALA A 99 -3.77 8.72 5.57
C ALA A 99 -3.64 9.26 4.15
N PHE A 100 -4.76 9.40 3.48
CA PHE A 100 -4.82 10.00 2.15
C PHE A 100 -6.05 10.87 1.96
N GLY A 101 -5.94 11.84 1.04
CA GLY A 101 -7.05 12.59 0.49
C GLY A 101 -7.06 12.44 -1.02
N ARG A 102 -8.24 12.23 -1.59
CA ARG A 102 -8.45 12.15 -3.04
C ARG A 102 -9.43 13.20 -3.49
N TYR A 103 -9.12 13.86 -4.58
CA TYR A 103 -10.07 14.68 -5.31
C TYR A 103 -10.45 13.99 -6.62
N TYR A 104 -11.73 13.80 -6.84
CA TYR A 104 -12.29 13.16 -8.03
C TYR A 104 -12.92 14.20 -8.96
N TRP A 105 -12.61 14.13 -10.26
CA TRP A 105 -13.19 15.05 -11.25
C TRP A 105 -14.57 14.58 -11.73
N MET A 106 -14.78 13.27 -11.85
CA MET A 106 -16.04 12.68 -12.34
C MET A 106 -16.45 11.49 -11.45
N PRO A 107 -16.71 11.69 -10.15
CA PRO A 107 -16.93 10.57 -9.22
C PRO A 107 -18.16 9.72 -9.57
N ALA A 108 -19.29 10.36 -9.94
CA ALA A 108 -20.55 9.68 -10.25
C ALA A 108 -20.58 9.05 -11.66
N SER A 109 -19.44 8.79 -12.25
CA SER A 109 -19.31 8.18 -13.58
C SER A 109 -18.71 6.79 -13.50
N ARG A 110 -19.00 5.96 -14.51
CA ARG A 110 -18.34 4.65 -14.67
C ARG A 110 -16.82 4.77 -14.77
N PHE A 111 -16.33 5.86 -15.32
CA PHE A 111 -14.92 6.22 -15.41
C PHE A 111 -14.69 7.48 -14.60
N SER A 112 -13.79 7.42 -13.61
CA SER A 112 -13.42 8.55 -12.75
C SER A 112 -11.91 8.76 -12.79
N ILE A 113 -11.49 10.02 -12.80
CA ILE A 113 -10.09 10.42 -12.62
C ILE A 113 -9.97 11.04 -11.24
N PHE A 114 -8.88 10.78 -10.55
CA PHE A 114 -8.60 11.40 -9.25
C PHE A 114 -7.13 11.78 -9.10
N GLY A 115 -6.88 12.73 -8.19
CA GLY A 115 -5.56 13.01 -7.64
C GLY A 115 -5.54 12.61 -6.18
N GLU A 116 -4.56 11.83 -5.77
CA GLU A 116 -4.34 11.42 -4.38
C GLU A 116 -3.12 12.13 -3.79
N LEU A 117 -3.27 12.70 -2.62
CA LEU A 117 -2.18 13.10 -1.73
C LEU A 117 -2.19 12.15 -0.53
N ALA A 118 -1.06 11.49 -0.28
CA ALA A 118 -0.92 10.54 0.81
C ALA A 118 0.26 10.88 1.71
N ALA A 119 0.11 10.61 3.01
CA ALA A 119 1.18 10.65 3.99
C ALA A 119 1.20 9.32 4.75
N ASN A 120 2.36 8.69 4.82
CA ASN A 120 2.54 7.39 5.45
C ASN A 120 3.72 7.44 6.42
N TYR A 121 3.61 6.74 7.54
CA TYR A 121 4.70 6.42 8.44
C TYR A 121 4.98 4.92 8.38
N ALA A 122 6.26 4.56 8.36
CA ALA A 122 6.68 3.17 8.29
C ALA A 122 7.76 2.85 9.33
N ASN A 123 7.71 1.64 9.85
CA ASN A 123 8.75 1.03 10.66
C ASN A 123 9.25 -0.21 9.94
N ALA A 124 10.55 -0.27 9.69
CA ALA A 124 11.23 -1.39 9.06
C ALA A 124 12.15 -2.09 10.05
N LYS A 125 12.07 -3.41 10.12
CA LYS A 125 13.02 -4.27 10.81
C LYS A 125 13.78 -5.08 9.78
N ASN A 126 15.08 -4.97 9.79
CA ASN A 126 16.00 -5.75 8.96
C ASN A 126 16.73 -6.78 9.82
N THR A 127 16.69 -8.05 9.43
CA THR A 127 17.38 -9.17 10.06
C THR A 127 18.35 -9.78 9.05
N VAL A 128 19.65 -9.65 9.31
CA VAL A 128 20.71 -10.26 8.50
C VAL A 128 21.21 -11.51 9.23
N LYS A 129 21.23 -12.65 8.51
CA LYS A 129 21.75 -13.92 9.03
C LYS A 129 22.89 -14.43 8.17
N ALA A 130 23.95 -14.92 8.82
CA ALA A 130 25.08 -15.58 8.20
C ALA A 130 25.41 -16.85 9.00
N GLY A 131 24.96 -18.01 8.51
CA GLY A 131 25.01 -19.27 9.26
C GLY A 131 24.26 -19.16 10.58
N SER A 132 24.95 -19.29 11.73
CA SER A 132 24.37 -19.19 13.08
C SER A 132 24.34 -17.75 13.64
N ILE A 133 24.95 -16.78 12.95
CA ILE A 133 25.00 -15.39 13.40
C ILE A 133 23.79 -14.64 12.86
N SER A 134 23.11 -13.88 13.73
CA SER A 134 21.97 -13.03 13.35
C SER A 134 22.15 -11.65 13.94
N THR A 135 21.92 -10.63 13.11
CA THR A 135 21.97 -9.21 13.50
C THR A 135 20.69 -8.52 13.07
N ASP A 136 20.05 -7.80 14.01
CA ASP A 136 18.85 -7.02 13.77
C ASP A 136 19.19 -5.53 13.71
N SER A 137 18.55 -4.82 12.79
CA SER A 137 18.54 -3.35 12.74
C SER A 137 17.11 -2.85 12.46
N LYS A 138 16.83 -1.63 12.89
CA LYS A 138 15.52 -1.00 12.69
C LYS A 138 15.70 0.37 12.07
N ALA A 139 14.69 0.80 11.32
CA ALA A 139 14.59 2.16 10.80
C ALA A 139 13.13 2.61 10.82
N ASN A 140 12.94 3.92 11.01
CA ASN A 140 11.65 4.56 10.92
C ASN A 140 11.69 5.57 9.80
N GLY A 141 10.56 5.79 9.14
CA GLY A 141 10.50 6.77 8.08
C GLY A 141 9.09 7.28 7.85
N PHE A 142 9.00 8.39 7.17
CA PHE A 142 7.75 8.88 6.64
C PHE A 142 7.88 9.16 5.15
N ASN A 143 6.75 9.14 4.47
CA ASN A 143 6.63 9.37 3.04
C ASN A 143 5.42 10.24 2.76
N ILE A 144 5.58 11.21 1.86
CA ILE A 144 4.49 12.00 1.30
C ILE A 144 4.53 11.79 -0.21
N ALA A 145 3.37 11.44 -0.79
CA ALA A 145 3.28 11.14 -2.21
C ALA A 145 2.08 11.81 -2.85
N LEU A 146 2.25 12.24 -4.11
CA LEU A 146 1.18 12.70 -4.98
C LEU A 146 1.07 11.72 -6.15
N ALA A 147 -0.14 11.23 -6.40
CA ALA A 147 -0.42 10.25 -7.44
C ALA A 147 -1.75 10.55 -8.14
N PRO A 148 -1.77 10.79 -9.45
CA PRO A 148 -2.99 10.68 -10.24
C PRO A 148 -3.43 9.22 -10.34
N GLY A 149 -4.74 9.03 -10.50
CA GLY A 149 -5.31 7.70 -10.70
C GLY A 149 -6.62 7.77 -11.46
N ILE A 150 -7.07 6.60 -11.85
CA ILE A 150 -8.34 6.36 -12.51
C ILE A 150 -9.06 5.19 -11.86
N ASN A 151 -10.38 5.26 -11.83
CA ASN A 151 -11.26 4.16 -11.48
C ASN A 151 -12.18 3.85 -12.65
N TYR A 152 -12.38 2.56 -12.93
CA TYR A 152 -13.34 2.08 -13.90
C TYR A 152 -14.29 1.07 -13.25
N PHE A 153 -15.55 1.45 -13.09
CA PHE A 153 -16.57 0.61 -12.49
C PHE A 153 -17.00 -0.53 -13.40
N LEU A 154 -16.80 -1.76 -12.94
CA LEU A 154 -17.28 -2.98 -13.59
C LEU A 154 -18.74 -3.23 -13.23
N SER A 155 -19.13 -2.89 -12.00
CA SER A 155 -20.49 -2.97 -11.46
C SER A 155 -20.73 -1.78 -10.51
N PRO A 156 -21.92 -1.57 -9.96
CA PRO A 156 -22.17 -0.52 -8.96
C PRO A 156 -21.21 -0.54 -7.77
N ASN A 157 -20.75 -1.71 -7.35
CA ASN A 157 -19.92 -1.89 -6.16
C ASN A 157 -18.44 -2.18 -6.46
N PHE A 158 -18.08 -2.63 -7.69
CA PHE A 158 -16.71 -3.01 -8.03
C PHE A 158 -16.11 -2.10 -9.09
N ALA A 159 -14.91 -1.61 -8.84
CA ALA A 159 -14.10 -0.89 -9.83
C ALA A 159 -12.68 -1.42 -9.90
N LEU A 160 -12.07 -1.30 -11.08
CA LEU A 160 -10.64 -1.37 -11.27
C LEU A 160 -10.04 0.00 -10.95
N GLU A 161 -8.90 0.01 -10.29
CA GLU A 161 -8.13 1.22 -9.98
C GLU A 161 -6.75 1.12 -10.59
N ALA A 162 -6.28 2.22 -11.18
CA ALA A 162 -4.88 2.37 -11.56
C ALA A 162 -4.35 3.70 -11.02
N THR A 163 -3.15 3.67 -10.41
CA THR A 163 -2.48 4.85 -9.85
C THR A 163 -1.05 4.92 -10.34
N LEU A 164 -0.55 6.15 -10.49
CA LEU A 164 0.80 6.45 -10.93
C LEU A 164 1.42 7.50 -10.00
N GLY A 165 2.44 7.11 -9.22
CA GLY A 165 3.18 8.07 -8.39
C GLY A 165 3.98 9.04 -9.24
N ILE A 166 3.77 10.36 -9.06
CA ILE A 166 4.49 11.40 -9.82
C ILE A 166 5.39 12.26 -8.94
N VAL A 167 5.07 12.42 -7.66
CA VAL A 167 5.92 13.13 -6.69
C VAL A 167 6.03 12.26 -5.44
N ASN A 168 7.24 12.16 -4.92
CA ASN A 168 7.51 11.45 -3.68
C ASN A 168 8.56 12.21 -2.87
N TYR A 169 8.28 12.40 -1.58
CA TYR A 169 9.26 12.80 -0.58
C TYR A 169 9.29 11.75 0.51
N SER A 170 10.46 11.30 0.89
CA SER A 170 10.64 10.36 1.99
C SER A 170 11.82 10.73 2.87
N SER A 171 11.69 10.49 4.16
CA SER A 171 12.74 10.65 5.16
C SER A 171 12.81 9.36 5.97
N VAL A 172 14.00 8.75 6.02
CA VAL A 172 14.24 7.48 6.72
C VAL A 172 15.39 7.65 7.69
N LYS A 173 15.19 7.26 8.94
CA LYS A 173 16.20 7.34 10.00
C LYS A 173 16.42 5.97 10.63
N PRO A 174 17.68 5.46 10.66
CA PRO A 174 18.02 4.28 11.48
C PRO A 174 17.73 4.50 12.95
N ASP A 175 17.26 3.45 13.63
CA ASP A 175 16.94 3.47 15.06
C ASP A 175 18.19 3.14 15.89
N VAL A 176 19.19 4.03 15.77
CA VAL A 176 20.44 3.98 16.52
C VAL A 176 20.82 5.39 16.99
N ASP A 177 21.51 5.49 18.13
CA ASP A 177 21.94 6.76 18.69
C ASP A 177 22.87 7.51 17.71
N GLY A 178 22.61 8.79 17.52
CA GLY A 178 23.40 9.65 16.64
C GLY A 178 23.14 9.46 15.14
N ALA A 179 22.19 8.59 14.72
CA ALA A 179 21.85 8.41 13.34
C ALA A 179 21.31 9.70 12.70
N ILE A 180 21.70 9.93 11.46
CA ILE A 180 21.20 11.02 10.61
C ILE A 180 20.13 10.45 9.70
N ALA A 181 19.06 11.20 9.49
CA ALA A 181 18.02 10.85 8.53
C ALA A 181 18.55 11.00 7.10
N THR A 182 18.10 10.13 6.22
CA THR A 182 18.28 10.24 4.77
C THR A 182 16.99 10.72 4.14
N ASP A 183 17.05 11.86 3.49
CA ASP A 183 15.92 12.47 2.80
C ASP A 183 16.05 12.25 1.29
N ASN A 184 14.94 11.86 0.67
CA ASN A 184 14.84 11.68 -0.77
C ASN A 184 13.64 12.45 -1.30
N PHE A 185 13.85 13.21 -2.36
CA PHE A 185 12.79 13.84 -3.14
C PHE A 185 12.87 13.36 -4.57
N GLY A 186 11.75 12.92 -5.10
CA GLY A 186 11.62 12.48 -6.49
C GLY A 186 10.42 13.13 -7.15
N ILE A 187 10.59 13.52 -8.39
CA ILE A 187 9.53 13.91 -9.31
C ILE A 187 9.78 13.23 -10.64
N GLY A 188 8.80 12.55 -11.17
CA GLY A 188 8.94 11.84 -12.45
C GLY A 188 7.65 11.16 -12.85
N LEU A 189 7.56 10.81 -14.12
CA LEU A 189 6.48 10.03 -14.69
C LEU A 189 7.08 8.72 -15.22
N ASP A 190 6.84 7.62 -14.52
CA ASP A 190 7.31 6.29 -14.94
C ASP A 190 6.12 5.37 -15.18
N LEU A 191 5.77 5.18 -16.45
CA LEU A 191 4.66 4.34 -16.87
C LEU A 191 4.90 2.84 -16.63
N ASN A 192 6.12 2.44 -16.26
CA ASN A 192 6.40 1.06 -15.86
C ASN A 192 6.01 0.79 -14.39
N ASN A 193 5.75 1.84 -13.61
CA ASN A 193 5.38 1.77 -12.19
C ASN A 193 3.89 2.12 -11.95
N ILE A 194 3.00 1.64 -12.81
CA ILE A 194 1.56 1.75 -12.60
C ILE A 194 1.13 0.70 -11.58
N SER A 195 0.51 1.14 -10.49
CA SER A 195 -0.12 0.26 -9.51
C SER A 195 -1.56 -0.04 -9.93
N LEU A 196 -1.91 -1.32 -9.99
CA LEU A 196 -3.27 -1.78 -10.26
C LEU A 196 -3.92 -2.29 -8.97
N GLY A 197 -5.17 -1.95 -8.75
CA GLY A 197 -5.94 -2.33 -7.58
C GLY A 197 -7.40 -2.61 -7.90
N LEU A 198 -8.09 -3.17 -6.91
CA LEU A 198 -9.53 -3.33 -6.91
C LEU A 198 -10.14 -2.41 -5.86
N VAL A 199 -11.29 -1.83 -6.20
CA VAL A 199 -12.10 -1.04 -5.29
C VAL A 199 -13.42 -1.75 -5.08
N TYR A 200 -13.83 -1.87 -3.82
CA TYR A 200 -15.17 -2.27 -3.46
C TYR A 200 -15.86 -1.12 -2.75
N LYS A 201 -16.99 -0.67 -3.30
CA LYS A 201 -17.87 0.35 -2.75
C LYS A 201 -19.04 -0.32 -2.00
N PHE A 202 -19.33 0.17 -0.80
CA PHE A 202 -20.45 -0.26 0.03
C PHE A 202 -21.71 0.54 -0.27
#